data_fb21b2ef03037eef3ea60c6b57658dbd
#
_entry.id   fb21b2ef03037eef3ea60c6b57658dbd
#
_cell.length_a   1.000
_cell.length_b   1.000
_cell.length_c   1.000
_cell.angle_alpha   90.00
_cell.angle_beta   90.00
_cell.angle_gamma   90.00
#
_symmetry.space_group_name_H-M   'P 1'
#
loop_
_entity.id
_entity.type
_entity.pdbx_description
1 polymer ?
#
loop_
_entity_poly.entity_id
_entity_poly.type
_entity_poly.pdbx_seq_one_letter_code
_entity_poly.pdbx_strand_id
1 'polypeptide(L)'
;MIGLVVGGAVGYALRAAVAPRDDSGMAQGPADIMAGATGAGSGADGGMGGGMPAGMEKTQMLPGVIEALGKYRATLASDPKNVEANIGIGNMMFDSGKWDKAIEHYTAALDKEPTNADARVDRAIAYHSLGQDDKALSEMKRVTKERPDHKNAWLNLGVVAGAMGDRKTNIEAWERYLKLEPTGTHSDAIRGELAKLKSGS
;
A
#
# COMPACT_ATOMS: atom_id res chain seq x y z
N MET A 1 -6.77 27.24 12.14
CA MET A 1 -5.98 26.00 12.06
C MET A 1 -6.84 24.95 11.38
N ILE A 2 -6.65 24.76 10.11
CA ILE A 2 -7.37 23.73 9.34
C ILE A 2 -6.29 22.69 8.99
N GLY A 3 -6.23 21.64 9.81
CA GLY A 3 -5.37 20.48 9.57
C GLY A 3 -5.92 19.69 8.38
N LEU A 4 -5.23 19.74 7.27
CA LEU A 4 -5.60 19.05 6.05
C LEU A 4 -5.39 17.55 6.23
N VAL A 5 -6.48 16.81 6.39
CA VAL A 5 -6.52 15.34 6.39
C VAL A 5 -6.43 14.87 4.93
N VAL A 6 -5.25 14.96 4.33
CA VAL A 6 -4.98 14.42 2.98
C VAL A 6 -4.39 13.00 3.07
N GLY A 7 -3.95 12.56 4.26
CA GLY A 7 -3.23 11.30 4.43
C GLY A 7 -4.05 10.02 4.18
N GLY A 8 -5.34 10.01 4.54
CA GLY A 8 -6.13 8.78 4.51
C GLY A 8 -6.58 8.35 3.11
N ALA A 9 -7.02 9.29 2.28
CA ALA A 9 -7.56 8.97 0.94
C ALA A 9 -6.45 8.66 -0.08
N VAL A 10 -5.30 9.32 0.04
CA VAL A 10 -4.16 9.09 -0.86
C VAL A 10 -3.50 7.74 -0.56
N GLY A 11 -3.38 7.35 0.72
CA GLY A 11 -2.81 6.06 1.11
C GLY A 11 -3.64 4.86 0.61
N TYR A 12 -4.96 4.98 0.62
CA TYR A 12 -5.86 3.91 0.16
C TYR A 12 -5.87 3.78 -1.37
N ALA A 13 -5.88 4.91 -2.08
CA ALA A 13 -5.80 4.92 -3.54
C ALA A 13 -4.44 4.42 -4.06
N LEU A 14 -3.37 4.64 -3.29
CA LEU A 14 -2.01 4.22 -3.63
C LEU A 14 -1.83 2.70 -3.59
N ARG A 15 -2.50 1.99 -2.70
CA ARG A 15 -2.39 0.54 -2.65
C ARG A 15 -3.14 -0.17 -3.78
N ALA A 16 -4.27 0.33 -4.22
CA ALA A 16 -4.95 -0.21 -5.40
C ALA A 16 -4.06 -0.13 -6.67
N ALA A 17 -3.06 0.77 -6.66
CA ALA A 17 -2.07 0.90 -7.74
C ALA A 17 -0.80 0.06 -7.54
N VAL A 18 -0.60 -0.52 -6.35
CA VAL A 18 0.61 -1.28 -5.96
C VAL A 18 0.46 -2.78 -6.24
N ALA A 19 -0.67 -3.27 -6.75
CA ALA A 19 -0.74 -4.66 -7.20
C ALA A 19 0.31 -4.89 -8.31
N PRO A 20 1.24 -5.84 -8.15
CA PRO A 20 2.25 -6.09 -9.15
C PRO A 20 1.56 -6.54 -10.44
N ARG A 21 1.61 -5.71 -11.45
CA ARG A 21 1.42 -6.13 -12.83
C ARG A 21 2.81 -6.42 -13.37
N ASP A 22 3.22 -7.65 -13.27
CA ASP A 22 4.26 -8.10 -14.17
C ASP A 22 3.60 -8.46 -15.51
N ASP A 23 4.30 -8.19 -16.60
CA ASP A 23 3.85 -8.52 -17.96
C ASP A 23 3.85 -10.05 -18.23
N SER A 24 3.97 -10.88 -17.21
CA SER A 24 4.09 -12.34 -17.30
C SER A 24 2.76 -13.10 -17.18
N GLY A 25 1.62 -12.44 -17.11
CA GLY A 25 0.31 -13.09 -17.23
C GLY A 25 -0.10 -13.98 -16.06
N MET A 26 0.51 -13.84 -14.89
CA MET A 26 0.15 -14.59 -13.70
C MET A 26 -0.90 -13.87 -12.87
N ALA A 27 -1.86 -14.65 -12.45
CA ALA A 27 -3.10 -14.42 -11.72
C ALA A 27 -3.26 -13.08 -11.02
N GLN A 28 -4.31 -12.37 -11.40
CA GLN A 28 -4.91 -11.24 -10.70
C GLN A 28 -5.07 -11.57 -9.22
N GLY A 29 -4.42 -10.79 -8.36
CA GLY A 29 -4.55 -10.93 -6.92
C GLY A 29 -5.94 -10.51 -6.42
N PRO A 30 -6.32 -10.87 -5.17
CA PRO A 30 -7.63 -10.57 -4.60
C PRO A 30 -8.02 -9.09 -4.58
N ALA A 31 -7.08 -8.17 -4.71
CA ALA A 31 -7.30 -6.73 -4.77
C ALA A 31 -8.08 -6.29 -6.03
N ASP A 32 -7.90 -6.97 -7.18
CA ASP A 32 -8.63 -6.65 -8.41
C ASP A 32 -10.10 -7.07 -8.35
N ILE A 33 -10.43 -8.04 -7.48
CA ILE A 33 -11.80 -8.53 -7.27
C ILE A 33 -12.62 -7.52 -6.45
N MET A 34 -11.98 -6.76 -5.56
CA MET A 34 -12.65 -5.73 -4.76
C MET A 34 -12.88 -4.40 -5.50
N ALA A 35 -12.05 -4.06 -6.48
CA ALA A 35 -12.22 -2.84 -7.27
C ALA A 35 -13.46 -2.84 -8.18
N GLY A 36 -14.00 -4.01 -8.50
CA GLY A 36 -15.20 -4.16 -9.34
C GLY A 36 -16.55 -4.04 -8.60
N ALA A 37 -16.57 -3.99 -7.27
CA ALA A 37 -17.79 -4.03 -6.46
C ALA A 37 -18.31 -2.65 -5.99
N THR A 38 -17.64 -1.54 -6.33
CA THR A 38 -18.03 -0.18 -5.91
C THR A 38 -18.76 0.62 -7.00
N GLY A 39 -19.57 -0.06 -7.79
CA GLY A 39 -20.48 0.57 -8.75
C GLY A 39 -21.88 0.75 -8.15
N ALA A 40 -22.27 2.00 -7.90
CA ALA A 40 -23.60 2.57 -7.64
C ALA A 40 -24.13 2.53 -6.18
N GLY A 41 -24.18 3.72 -5.58
CA GLY A 41 -24.95 4.01 -4.37
C GLY A 41 -24.64 5.40 -3.82
N SER A 42 -25.29 6.45 -4.37
CA SER A 42 -25.24 7.82 -3.83
C SER A 42 -25.92 7.90 -2.46
N GLY A 43 -25.23 8.45 -1.46
CA GLY A 43 -25.81 8.79 -0.17
C GLY A 43 -24.76 9.46 0.71
N ALA A 44 -24.89 10.80 0.87
CA ALA A 44 -24.10 11.60 1.75
C ALA A 44 -24.32 11.19 3.21
N ASP A 45 -23.25 10.91 3.96
CA ASP A 45 -23.02 11.64 5.22
C ASP A 45 -21.62 11.34 5.77
N GLY A 46 -21.01 12.35 6.39
CA GLY A 46 -19.61 12.38 6.77
C GLY A 46 -19.32 11.51 8.00
N GLY A 47 -18.25 10.73 7.89
CA GLY A 47 -17.69 9.95 8.99
C GLY A 47 -16.32 9.43 8.61
N MET A 48 -15.25 10.13 9.03
CA MET A 48 -13.88 9.70 8.79
C MET A 48 -13.52 8.52 9.70
N GLY A 49 -13.16 7.42 9.14
CA GLY A 49 -12.67 6.24 9.84
C GLY A 49 -12.83 5.02 8.96
N GLY A 50 -11.92 4.84 7.98
CA GLY A 50 -11.96 3.70 7.08
C GLY A 50 -11.48 2.39 7.71
N GLY A 51 -11.96 2.07 8.92
CA GLY A 51 -11.94 0.71 9.45
C GLY A 51 -13.19 -0.01 8.95
N MET A 52 -13.06 -1.24 8.49
CA MET A 52 -14.23 -2.09 8.26
C MET A 52 -15.08 -2.08 9.55
N PRO A 53 -16.39 -1.86 9.49
CA PRO A 53 -17.23 -1.87 10.67
C PRO A 53 -17.01 -3.20 11.43
N ALA A 54 -16.79 -3.07 12.75
CA ALA A 54 -16.74 -4.23 13.65
C ALA A 54 -18.06 -4.98 13.53
N GLY A 55 -18.06 -6.12 12.80
CA GLY A 55 -19.26 -6.91 12.53
C GLY A 55 -19.38 -7.47 11.12
N MET A 56 -18.41 -7.29 10.23
CA MET A 56 -18.44 -8.03 8.97
C MET A 56 -18.23 -9.52 9.27
N GLU A 57 -19.34 -10.23 9.36
CA GLU A 57 -19.34 -11.68 9.47
C GLU A 57 -18.69 -12.30 8.22
N LYS A 58 -18.13 -13.51 8.40
CA LYS A 58 -17.51 -14.33 7.33
C LYS A 58 -18.38 -14.48 6.07
N THR A 59 -19.67 -14.20 6.19
CA THR A 59 -20.69 -14.30 5.14
C THR A 59 -20.57 -13.24 4.04
N GLN A 60 -19.80 -12.16 4.25
CA GLN A 60 -19.66 -11.06 3.28
C GLN A 60 -18.35 -11.10 2.49
N MET A 61 -17.46 -12.04 2.78
CA MET A 61 -16.27 -12.24 1.96
C MET A 61 -16.66 -12.87 0.62
N LEU A 62 -16.16 -12.26 -0.48
CA LEU A 62 -16.33 -12.84 -1.82
C LEU A 62 -15.80 -14.29 -1.84
N PRO A 63 -16.50 -15.24 -2.48
CA PRO A 63 -16.09 -16.65 -2.51
C PRO A 63 -14.63 -16.87 -2.89
N GLY A 64 -14.11 -16.13 -3.86
CA GLY A 64 -12.72 -16.21 -4.29
C GLY A 64 -11.69 -15.77 -3.22
N VAL A 65 -12.06 -14.83 -2.32
CA VAL A 65 -11.19 -14.40 -1.21
C VAL A 65 -11.11 -15.52 -0.15
N ILE A 66 -12.21 -16.21 0.12
CA ILE A 66 -12.26 -17.35 1.06
C ILE A 66 -11.38 -18.49 0.53
N GLU A 67 -11.52 -18.81 -0.75
CA GLU A 67 -10.72 -19.85 -1.41
C GLU A 67 -9.23 -19.53 -1.37
N ALA A 68 -8.84 -18.31 -1.77
CA ALA A 68 -7.45 -17.86 -1.74
C ALA A 68 -6.87 -17.91 -0.31
N LEU A 69 -7.63 -17.47 0.69
CA LEU A 69 -7.21 -17.55 2.09
C LEU A 69 -7.01 -19.00 2.54
N GLY A 70 -7.91 -19.90 2.13
CA GLY A 70 -7.81 -21.34 2.39
C GLY A 70 -6.55 -21.94 1.79
N LYS A 71 -6.25 -21.60 0.52
CA LYS A 71 -5.05 -22.04 -0.20
C LYS A 71 -3.77 -21.54 0.51
N TYR A 72 -3.69 -20.24 0.82
CA TYR A 72 -2.51 -19.69 1.49
C TYR A 72 -2.29 -20.28 2.87
N ARG A 73 -3.36 -20.51 3.66
CA ARG A 73 -3.25 -21.16 4.97
C ARG A 73 -2.75 -22.60 4.86
N ALA A 74 -3.25 -23.37 3.87
CA ALA A 74 -2.75 -24.71 3.61
C ALA A 74 -1.28 -24.72 3.22
N THR A 75 -0.84 -23.77 2.38
CA THR A 75 0.57 -23.60 2.03
C THR A 75 1.42 -23.28 3.27
N LEU A 76 0.99 -22.33 4.13
CA LEU A 76 1.73 -21.98 5.35
C LEU A 76 1.74 -23.11 6.40
N ALA A 77 0.80 -24.03 6.38
CA ALA A 77 0.83 -25.20 7.25
C ALA A 77 1.98 -26.17 6.90
N SER A 78 2.36 -26.24 5.63
CA SER A 78 3.48 -27.08 5.15
C SER A 78 4.78 -26.28 5.02
N ASP A 79 4.74 -25.01 4.64
CA ASP A 79 5.88 -24.10 4.52
C ASP A 79 5.56 -22.74 5.17
N PRO A 80 5.79 -22.59 6.47
CA PRO A 80 5.47 -21.35 7.20
C PRO A 80 6.18 -20.09 6.67
N LYS A 81 7.26 -20.26 5.91
CA LYS A 81 8.02 -19.15 5.31
C LYS A 81 7.78 -19.00 3.81
N ASN A 82 6.74 -19.62 3.27
CA ASN A 82 6.38 -19.43 1.87
C ASN A 82 6.10 -17.96 1.58
N VAL A 83 6.86 -17.39 0.65
CA VAL A 83 6.85 -15.93 0.38
C VAL A 83 5.50 -15.49 -0.19
N GLU A 84 5.02 -16.18 -1.22
CA GLU A 84 3.74 -15.84 -1.87
C GLU A 84 2.57 -15.90 -0.88
N ALA A 85 2.49 -16.97 -0.11
CA ALA A 85 1.40 -17.16 0.85
C ALA A 85 1.46 -16.12 1.99
N ASN A 86 2.65 -15.78 2.48
CA ASN A 86 2.80 -14.71 3.47
C ASN A 86 2.44 -13.34 2.88
N ILE A 87 2.89 -12.99 1.69
CA ILE A 87 2.50 -11.73 1.04
C ILE A 87 0.97 -11.71 0.83
N GLY A 88 0.39 -12.80 0.32
CA GLY A 88 -1.06 -12.89 0.07
C GLY A 88 -1.89 -12.67 1.34
N ILE A 89 -1.54 -13.35 2.45
CA ILE A 89 -2.24 -13.13 3.74
C ILE A 89 -1.93 -11.73 4.29
N GLY A 90 -0.70 -11.25 4.17
CA GLY A 90 -0.31 -9.90 4.55
C GLY A 90 -1.20 -8.85 3.88
N ASN A 91 -1.44 -9.01 2.58
CA ASN A 91 -2.34 -8.16 1.82
C ASN A 91 -3.79 -8.21 2.35
N MET A 92 -4.32 -9.40 2.60
CA MET A 92 -5.67 -9.56 3.17
C MET A 92 -5.78 -8.95 4.58
N MET A 93 -4.75 -9.07 5.40
CA MET A 93 -4.71 -8.44 6.73
C MET A 93 -4.68 -6.93 6.63
N PHE A 94 -3.85 -6.39 5.73
CA PHE A 94 -3.77 -4.96 5.49
C PHE A 94 -5.13 -4.39 5.03
N ASP A 95 -5.78 -5.00 4.04
CA ASP A 95 -7.08 -4.57 3.52
C ASP A 95 -8.19 -4.62 4.57
N SER A 96 -8.03 -5.51 5.55
CA SER A 96 -8.91 -5.62 6.71
C SER A 96 -8.56 -4.64 7.85
N GLY A 97 -7.61 -3.71 7.66
CA GLY A 97 -7.16 -2.79 8.69
C GLY A 97 -6.33 -3.43 9.81
N LYS A 98 -5.93 -4.69 9.66
CA LYS A 98 -5.12 -5.45 10.63
C LYS A 98 -3.64 -5.28 10.29
N TRP A 99 -3.16 -4.05 10.36
CA TRP A 99 -1.83 -3.68 9.87
C TRP A 99 -0.70 -4.33 10.64
N ASP A 100 -0.87 -4.57 11.96
CA ASP A 100 0.05 -5.34 12.80
C ASP A 100 0.25 -6.75 12.25
N LYS A 101 -0.85 -7.44 11.90
CA LYS A 101 -0.81 -8.77 11.31
C LYS A 101 -0.23 -8.77 9.89
N ALA A 102 -0.52 -7.74 9.11
CA ALA A 102 0.11 -7.57 7.81
C ALA A 102 1.63 -7.48 7.93
N ILE A 103 2.15 -6.69 8.90
CA ILE A 103 3.58 -6.57 9.17
C ILE A 103 4.21 -7.91 9.56
N GLU A 104 3.54 -8.72 10.40
CA GLU A 104 4.02 -10.06 10.75
C GLU A 104 4.23 -10.92 9.51
N HIS A 105 3.25 -10.97 8.62
CA HIS A 105 3.32 -11.76 7.40
C HIS A 105 4.34 -11.22 6.40
N TYR A 106 4.39 -9.90 6.16
CA TYR A 106 5.44 -9.33 5.30
C TYR A 106 6.84 -9.56 5.88
N THR A 107 6.99 -9.57 7.19
CA THR A 107 8.27 -9.87 7.83
C THR A 107 8.67 -11.33 7.58
N ALA A 108 7.74 -12.28 7.71
CA ALA A 108 8.01 -13.68 7.40
C ALA A 108 8.43 -13.90 5.94
N ALA A 109 7.81 -13.17 5.00
CA ALA A 109 8.23 -13.19 3.59
C ALA A 109 9.64 -12.62 3.40
N LEU A 110 9.95 -11.49 4.06
CA LEU A 110 11.26 -10.84 3.98
C LEU A 110 12.37 -11.60 4.72
N ASP A 111 12.06 -12.42 5.71
CA ASP A 111 13.02 -13.34 6.34
C ASP A 111 13.52 -14.39 5.34
N LYS A 112 12.68 -14.80 4.41
CA LYS A 112 13.02 -15.74 3.35
C LYS A 112 13.66 -15.05 2.14
N GLU A 113 13.10 -13.91 1.74
CA GLU A 113 13.55 -13.09 0.61
C GLU A 113 13.86 -11.66 1.04
N PRO A 114 15.03 -11.41 1.66
CA PRO A 114 15.38 -10.07 2.18
C PRO A 114 15.48 -8.97 1.11
N THR A 115 15.62 -9.35 -0.16
CA THR A 115 15.73 -8.42 -1.31
C THR A 115 14.40 -8.16 -2.00
N ASN A 116 13.29 -8.74 -1.52
CA ASN A 116 11.97 -8.52 -2.09
C ASN A 116 11.52 -7.07 -1.82
N ALA A 117 11.66 -6.23 -2.84
CA ALA A 117 11.39 -4.81 -2.75
C ALA A 117 9.89 -4.54 -2.53
N ASP A 118 9.01 -5.29 -3.21
CA ASP A 118 7.55 -5.11 -3.10
C ASP A 118 7.06 -5.43 -1.69
N ALA A 119 7.45 -6.58 -1.13
CA ALA A 119 7.09 -6.95 0.24
C ALA A 119 7.62 -5.93 1.27
N ARG A 120 8.78 -5.32 1.02
CA ARG A 120 9.32 -4.26 1.87
C ARG A 120 8.53 -2.97 1.76
N VAL A 121 8.11 -2.58 0.57
CA VAL A 121 7.23 -1.43 0.36
C VAL A 121 5.88 -1.65 1.04
N ASP A 122 5.27 -2.82 0.89
CA ASP A 122 3.99 -3.16 1.53
C ASP A 122 4.09 -3.11 3.06
N ARG A 123 5.17 -3.66 3.64
CA ARG A 123 5.42 -3.56 5.07
C ARG A 123 5.61 -2.12 5.53
N ALA A 124 6.31 -1.31 4.76
CA ALA A 124 6.50 0.10 5.06
C ALA A 124 5.17 0.88 5.02
N ILE A 125 4.28 0.59 4.07
CA ILE A 125 2.94 1.16 4.04
C ILE A 125 2.13 0.74 5.28
N ALA A 126 2.26 -0.52 5.72
CA ALA A 126 1.60 -0.99 6.93
C ALA A 126 2.15 -0.29 8.19
N TYR A 127 3.46 -0.04 8.27
CA TYR A 127 4.05 0.80 9.34
C TYR A 127 3.48 2.22 9.33
N HIS A 128 3.39 2.85 8.18
CA HIS A 128 2.78 4.18 8.04
C HIS A 128 1.32 4.18 8.51
N SER A 129 0.54 3.17 8.14
CA SER A 129 -0.86 3.02 8.57
C SER A 129 -1.02 2.88 10.09
N LEU A 130 0.02 2.40 10.79
CA LEU A 130 0.09 2.36 12.26
C LEU A 130 0.70 3.62 12.89
N GLY A 131 1.01 4.65 12.11
CA GLY A 131 1.69 5.86 12.59
C GLY A 131 3.16 5.64 12.94
N GLN A 132 3.78 4.54 12.49
CA GLN A 132 5.19 4.23 12.69
C GLN A 132 6.03 4.77 11.52
N ASP A 133 5.91 6.08 11.29
CA ASP A 133 6.42 6.75 10.09
C ASP A 133 7.95 6.68 9.95
N ASP A 134 8.68 6.70 11.06
CA ASP A 134 10.15 6.55 11.02
C ASP A 134 10.59 5.21 10.44
N LYS A 135 9.87 4.12 10.79
CA LYS A 135 10.14 2.79 10.22
C LYS A 135 9.76 2.75 8.75
N ALA A 136 8.60 3.29 8.40
CA ALA A 136 8.16 3.38 7.02
C ALA A 136 9.17 4.13 6.16
N LEU A 137 9.59 5.31 6.62
CA LEU A 137 10.57 6.15 5.92
C LEU A 137 11.92 5.42 5.73
N SER A 138 12.39 4.73 6.77
CA SER A 138 13.65 3.97 6.72
C SER A 138 13.58 2.85 5.67
N GLU A 139 12.50 2.08 5.64
CA GLU A 139 12.29 1.00 4.67
C GLU A 139 12.17 1.53 3.24
N MET A 140 11.40 2.61 3.03
CA MET A 140 11.27 3.24 1.72
C MET A 140 12.60 3.79 1.20
N LYS A 141 13.39 4.47 2.05
CA LYS A 141 14.74 4.95 1.69
C LYS A 141 15.67 3.80 1.32
N ARG A 142 15.55 2.66 1.99
CA ARG A 142 16.32 1.47 1.64
C ARG A 142 15.93 0.96 0.25
N VAL A 143 14.63 0.78 -0.03
CA VAL A 143 14.18 0.31 -1.34
C VAL A 143 14.60 1.27 -2.45
N THR A 144 14.40 2.57 -2.29
CA THR A 144 14.76 3.55 -3.32
C THR A 144 16.26 3.63 -3.60
N LYS A 145 17.09 3.28 -2.61
CA LYS A 145 18.55 3.17 -2.77
C LYS A 145 18.95 1.88 -3.50
N GLU A 146 18.36 0.73 -3.11
CA GLU A 146 18.68 -0.58 -3.68
C GLU A 146 18.05 -0.77 -5.07
N ARG A 147 16.87 -0.21 -5.28
CA ARG A 147 16.08 -0.28 -6.52
C ARG A 147 15.61 1.12 -6.95
N PRO A 148 16.50 1.92 -7.55
CA PRO A 148 16.19 3.30 -7.94
C PRO A 148 15.17 3.41 -9.09
N ASP A 149 14.82 2.31 -9.72
CA ASP A 149 13.78 2.13 -10.73
C ASP A 149 12.40 1.78 -10.14
N HIS A 150 12.32 1.49 -8.84
CA HIS A 150 11.10 1.04 -8.17
C HIS A 150 10.12 2.21 -7.94
N LYS A 151 9.26 2.49 -8.93
CA LYS A 151 8.36 3.64 -8.93
C LYS A 151 7.46 3.73 -7.70
N ASN A 152 6.90 2.60 -7.22
CA ASN A 152 6.01 2.58 -6.07
C ASN A 152 6.73 2.95 -4.76
N ALA A 153 8.01 2.62 -4.62
CA ALA A 153 8.80 3.03 -3.47
C ALA A 153 8.99 4.55 -3.45
N TRP A 154 9.28 5.19 -4.59
CA TRP A 154 9.39 6.64 -4.69
C TRP A 154 8.06 7.35 -4.41
N LEU A 155 6.96 6.81 -4.94
CA LEU A 155 5.63 7.33 -4.70
C LEU A 155 5.32 7.37 -3.19
N ASN A 156 5.47 6.21 -2.52
CA ASN A 156 5.15 6.05 -1.11
C ASN A 156 6.19 6.75 -0.19
N LEU A 157 7.46 6.84 -0.59
CA LEU A 157 8.45 7.65 0.11
C LEU A 157 7.99 9.11 0.19
N GLY A 158 7.48 9.65 -0.91
CA GLY A 158 6.92 10.99 -0.94
C GLY A 158 5.72 11.16 -0.01
N VAL A 159 4.80 10.18 0.02
CA VAL A 159 3.63 10.21 0.91
C VAL A 159 4.06 10.23 2.37
N VAL A 160 4.92 9.31 2.78
CA VAL A 160 5.40 9.20 4.18
C VAL A 160 6.17 10.45 4.58
N ALA A 161 7.09 10.92 3.74
CA ALA A 161 7.84 12.14 3.99
C ALA A 161 6.92 13.38 4.12
N GLY A 162 5.89 13.47 3.27
CA GLY A 162 4.89 14.53 3.36
C GLY A 162 4.09 14.49 4.66
N ALA A 163 3.68 13.32 5.12
CA ALA A 163 2.98 13.13 6.39
C ALA A 163 3.86 13.54 7.59
N MET A 164 5.16 13.33 7.50
CA MET A 164 6.14 13.73 8.52
C MET A 164 6.55 15.21 8.43
N GLY A 165 6.12 15.96 7.41
CA GLY A 165 6.56 17.33 7.16
C GLY A 165 7.97 17.46 6.57
N ASP A 166 8.61 16.35 6.17
CA ASP A 166 9.89 16.36 5.46
C ASP A 166 9.69 16.76 3.99
N ARG A 167 9.47 18.06 3.81
CA ARG A 167 9.21 18.67 2.49
C ARG A 167 10.29 18.36 1.47
N LYS A 168 11.56 18.32 1.90
CA LYS A 168 12.67 18.06 1.00
C LYS A 168 12.58 16.65 0.42
N THR A 169 12.50 15.65 1.28
CA THR A 169 12.37 14.25 0.86
C THR A 169 11.09 14.02 0.05
N ASN A 170 9.96 14.66 0.42
CA ASN A 170 8.71 14.58 -0.31
C ASN A 170 8.88 15.06 -1.77
N ILE A 171 9.45 16.26 -1.97
CA ILE A 171 9.68 16.83 -3.31
C ILE A 171 10.61 15.91 -4.13
N GLU A 172 11.76 15.53 -3.57
CA GLU A 172 12.74 14.69 -4.26
C GLU A 172 12.13 13.34 -4.69
N ALA A 173 11.36 12.70 -3.80
CA ALA A 173 10.73 11.42 -4.08
C ALA A 173 9.67 11.51 -5.18
N TRP A 174 8.79 12.49 -5.14
CA TRP A 174 7.75 12.66 -6.15
C TRP A 174 8.29 13.13 -7.49
N GLU A 175 9.34 13.94 -7.52
CA GLU A 175 10.03 14.25 -8.77
C GLU A 175 10.65 13.00 -9.40
N ARG A 176 11.23 12.12 -8.58
CA ARG A 176 11.77 10.85 -9.06
C ARG A 176 10.67 9.92 -9.56
N TYR A 177 9.56 9.82 -8.84
CA TYR A 177 8.39 9.08 -9.31
C TYR A 177 7.91 9.57 -10.68
N LEU A 178 7.73 10.88 -10.86
CA LEU A 178 7.28 11.46 -12.14
C LEU A 178 8.26 11.25 -13.30
N LYS A 179 9.55 11.07 -13.03
CA LYS A 179 10.52 10.68 -14.06
C LYS A 179 10.35 9.24 -14.52
N LEU A 180 9.93 8.35 -13.60
CA LEU A 180 9.72 6.93 -13.87
C LEU A 180 8.30 6.68 -14.45
N GLU A 181 7.32 7.46 -14.05
CA GLU A 181 5.92 7.31 -14.40
C GLU A 181 5.31 8.69 -14.75
N PRO A 182 5.60 9.23 -15.94
CA PRO A 182 5.16 10.60 -16.28
C PRO A 182 3.65 10.72 -16.54
N THR A 183 2.96 9.65 -16.88
CA THR A 183 1.53 9.68 -17.28
C THR A 183 0.66 8.70 -16.50
N GLY A 184 1.14 8.19 -15.38
CA GLY A 184 0.40 7.26 -14.53
C GLY A 184 -0.77 7.92 -13.77
N THR A 185 -1.63 7.11 -13.21
CA THR A 185 -2.87 7.51 -12.51
C THR A 185 -2.66 8.59 -11.45
N HIS A 186 -1.49 8.60 -10.78
CA HIS A 186 -1.18 9.56 -9.72
C HIS A 186 -0.39 10.78 -10.23
N SER A 187 0.07 10.76 -11.48
CA SER A 187 1.05 11.74 -11.96
C SER A 187 0.51 13.16 -11.97
N ASP A 188 -0.74 13.37 -12.38
CA ASP A 188 -1.34 14.70 -12.43
C ASP A 188 -1.60 15.26 -11.03
N ALA A 189 -2.10 14.45 -10.11
CA ALA A 189 -2.28 14.84 -8.71
C ALA A 189 -0.95 15.23 -8.06
N ILE A 190 0.10 14.43 -8.28
CA ILE A 190 1.45 14.69 -7.75
C ILE A 190 2.03 15.98 -8.34
N ARG A 191 1.86 16.26 -9.63
CA ARG A 191 2.29 17.54 -10.22
C ARG A 191 1.62 18.73 -9.54
N GLY A 192 0.31 18.63 -9.28
CA GLY A 192 -0.42 19.67 -8.57
C GLY A 192 0.12 19.92 -7.16
N GLU A 193 0.35 18.86 -6.40
CA GLU A 193 0.90 18.97 -5.05
C GLU A 193 2.35 19.48 -5.05
N LEU A 194 3.19 19.03 -5.97
CA LEU A 194 4.55 19.54 -6.13
C LEU A 194 4.58 21.03 -6.45
N ALA A 195 3.66 21.52 -7.28
CA ALA A 195 3.57 22.96 -7.57
C ALA A 195 3.28 23.77 -6.31
N LYS A 196 2.32 23.32 -5.46
CA LYS A 196 2.01 23.94 -4.16
C LYS A 196 3.21 23.87 -3.21
N LEU A 197 3.82 22.70 -3.09
CA LEU A 197 5.00 22.53 -2.26
C LEU A 197 6.13 23.49 -2.67
N LYS A 198 6.40 23.69 -3.95
CA LYS A 198 7.49 24.54 -4.44
C LYS A 198 7.18 26.04 -4.32
N SER A 199 5.91 26.44 -4.44
CA SER A 199 5.51 27.85 -4.29
C SER A 199 5.50 28.32 -2.83
N GLY A 200 5.53 27.42 -1.86
CA GLY A 200 5.50 27.80 -0.45
C GLY A 200 4.11 28.16 0.06
N SER A 201 3.08 27.86 -0.71
CA SER A 201 1.66 28.11 -0.37
C SER A 201 1.06 26.98 0.43
#